data_5878cea38e8b75bbc186bb211b29984d
#
_entry.id   5878cea38e8b75bbc186bb211b29984d
#
_cell.length_a   1.000
_cell.length_b   1.000
_cell.length_c   1.000
_cell.angle_alpha   90.00
_cell.angle_beta   90.00
_cell.angle_gamma   90.00
#
_symmetry.space_group_name_H-M   'P 1'
#
loop_
_entity.id
_entity.type
_entity.pdbx_description
1 polymer ?
#
loop_
_entity_poly.entity_id
_entity_poly.type
_entity_poly.pdbx_seq_one_letter_code
_entity_poly.pdbx_strand_id
1 'polypeptide(L)'
;EITILHAKFANRVLKNIKNEVDIIGFHGQTIYHNPKEKISKQLGNGSLLAQLSDTSVVYNFRDNDIANGGQGAPLTPVYHKLLSNNLNLYPSIFLNIGGIMNTTIFKDKNKFLATDIGPGMCLIDKWIRLNSKLKFDDKGIIASKGKISVNLNYYLDTFFHFEKKNPNKKYIKSFDINDF
;
A
#
# COMPACT_ATOMS: atom_id res chain seq x y z
N GLU A 1 12.03 -14.11 -14.49
CA GLU A 1 12.08 -14.80 -13.18
C GLU A 1 10.86 -14.49 -12.31
N ILE A 2 10.53 -13.20 -12.02
CA ILE A 2 9.43 -12.83 -11.12
C ILE A 2 8.09 -13.38 -11.58
N THR A 3 7.79 -13.37 -12.89
CA THR A 3 6.54 -13.91 -13.43
C THR A 3 6.45 -15.43 -13.25
N ILE A 4 7.56 -16.14 -13.44
CA ILE A 4 7.62 -17.59 -13.25
C ILE A 4 7.36 -17.94 -11.77
N LEU A 5 7.90 -17.15 -10.86
CA LEU A 5 7.65 -17.33 -9.42
C LEU A 5 6.17 -17.13 -9.10
N HIS A 6 5.55 -16.05 -9.60
CA HIS A 6 4.12 -15.81 -9.43
C HIS A 6 3.27 -16.94 -10.02
N ALA A 7 3.61 -17.44 -11.21
CA ALA A 7 2.92 -18.57 -11.84
C ALA A 7 2.99 -19.85 -10.98
N LYS A 8 4.16 -20.15 -10.41
CA LYS A 8 4.29 -21.30 -9.49
C LYS A 8 3.36 -21.17 -8.28
N PHE A 9 3.28 -19.99 -7.67
CA PHE A 9 2.38 -19.76 -6.53
C PHE A 9 0.92 -19.77 -6.96
N ALA A 10 0.56 -19.09 -8.06
CA ALA A 10 -0.80 -19.10 -8.59
C ALA A 10 -1.28 -20.52 -8.84
N ASN A 11 -0.50 -21.35 -9.56
CA ASN A 11 -0.84 -22.73 -9.85
C ASN A 11 -0.98 -23.60 -8.59
N ARG A 12 -0.15 -23.32 -7.56
CA ARG A 12 -0.31 -23.98 -6.26
C ARG A 12 -1.61 -23.61 -5.57
N VAL A 13 -2.00 -22.34 -5.62
CA VAL A 13 -3.27 -21.86 -5.06
C VAL A 13 -4.45 -22.44 -5.83
N LEU A 14 -4.43 -22.35 -7.17
CA LEU A 14 -5.47 -22.89 -8.05
C LEU A 14 -5.75 -24.38 -7.80
N LYS A 15 -4.69 -25.17 -7.61
CA LYS A 15 -4.84 -26.62 -7.28
C LYS A 15 -5.50 -26.89 -5.94
N ASN A 16 -5.46 -25.94 -5.00
CA ASN A 16 -6.00 -26.11 -3.65
C ASN A 16 -7.38 -25.48 -3.45
N ILE A 17 -7.82 -24.66 -4.40
CA ILE A 17 -9.17 -24.05 -4.37
C ILE A 17 -10.16 -25.07 -4.96
N LYS A 18 -11.28 -25.27 -4.25
CA LYS A 18 -12.36 -26.17 -4.72
C LYS A 18 -13.24 -25.56 -5.80
N ASN A 19 -13.28 -24.25 -5.88
CA ASN A 19 -14.10 -23.52 -6.83
C ASN A 19 -13.29 -23.19 -8.09
N GLU A 20 -13.96 -23.10 -9.22
CA GLU A 20 -13.38 -22.61 -10.45
C GLU A 20 -12.95 -21.14 -10.29
N VAL A 21 -11.79 -20.78 -10.85
CA VAL A 21 -11.23 -19.44 -10.83
C VAL A 21 -11.21 -18.91 -12.25
N ASP A 22 -12.06 -17.94 -12.54
CA ASP A 22 -12.20 -17.37 -13.89
C ASP A 22 -11.07 -16.40 -14.23
N ILE A 23 -10.52 -15.70 -13.21
CA ILE A 23 -9.63 -14.58 -13.45
C ILE A 23 -8.60 -14.39 -12.33
N ILE A 24 -7.39 -14.02 -12.71
CA ILE A 24 -6.30 -13.61 -11.81
C ILE A 24 -6.07 -12.10 -11.96
N GLY A 25 -6.15 -11.34 -10.88
CA GLY A 25 -5.66 -9.97 -10.82
C GLY A 25 -4.16 -9.94 -10.55
N PHE A 26 -3.37 -9.41 -11.50
CA PHE A 26 -1.92 -9.38 -11.38
C PHE A 26 -1.38 -7.94 -11.37
N HIS A 27 -0.93 -7.49 -10.22
CA HIS A 27 -0.35 -6.15 -10.06
C HIS A 27 1.13 -6.09 -10.47
N GLY A 28 1.86 -7.20 -10.32
CA GLY A 28 3.32 -7.20 -10.41
C GLY A 28 3.99 -6.50 -9.22
N GLN A 29 5.28 -6.23 -9.33
CA GLN A 29 6.07 -5.54 -8.31
C GLN A 29 6.46 -4.15 -8.79
N THR A 30 5.95 -3.11 -8.15
CA THR A 30 6.32 -1.72 -8.49
C THR A 30 7.79 -1.47 -8.19
N ILE A 31 8.51 -0.99 -9.21
CA ILE A 31 9.93 -0.60 -9.12
C ILE A 31 10.14 0.90 -9.33
N TYR A 32 9.18 1.57 -9.97
CA TYR A 32 9.20 3.00 -10.17
C TYR A 32 7.78 3.54 -10.27
N HIS A 33 7.50 4.66 -9.64
CA HIS A 33 6.20 5.33 -9.70
C HIS A 33 6.40 6.83 -9.58
N ASN A 34 6.10 7.56 -10.65
CA ASN A 34 6.14 9.02 -10.67
C ASN A 34 4.90 9.57 -11.40
N PRO A 35 3.85 9.96 -10.65
CA PRO A 35 2.63 10.48 -11.24
C PRO A 35 2.83 11.78 -12.03
N LYS A 36 3.83 12.59 -11.68
CA LYS A 36 4.13 13.85 -12.39
C LYS A 36 4.64 13.58 -13.80
N GLU A 37 5.45 12.55 -13.96
CA GLU A 37 5.95 12.09 -15.26
C GLU A 37 4.96 11.16 -15.97
N LYS A 38 3.84 10.82 -15.33
CA LYS A 38 2.85 9.85 -15.80
C LYS A 38 3.46 8.47 -16.08
N ILE A 39 4.38 8.06 -15.22
CA ILE A 39 5.09 6.79 -15.36
C ILE A 39 4.88 5.94 -14.12
N SER A 40 4.55 4.67 -14.34
CA SER A 40 4.56 3.64 -13.31
C SER A 40 5.09 2.35 -13.92
N LYS A 41 6.11 1.77 -13.31
CA LYS A 41 6.73 0.53 -13.80
C LYS A 41 6.59 -0.59 -12.79
N GLN A 42 5.99 -1.67 -13.23
CA GLN A 42 5.85 -2.91 -12.47
C GLN A 42 6.66 -4.02 -13.14
N LEU A 43 7.40 -4.78 -12.34
CA LEU A 43 7.99 -6.03 -12.80
C LEU A 43 6.93 -7.12 -12.88
N GLY A 44 7.02 -7.90 -13.94
CA GLY A 44 6.12 -9.01 -14.22
C GLY A 44 5.45 -8.84 -15.59
N ASN A 45 5.07 -9.96 -16.17
CA ASN A 45 4.41 -10.03 -17.47
C ASN A 45 3.09 -10.79 -17.31
N GLY A 46 1.95 -10.07 -17.39
CA GLY A 46 0.62 -10.64 -17.20
C GLY A 46 0.25 -11.63 -18.30
N SER A 47 0.67 -11.41 -19.54
CA SER A 47 0.42 -12.34 -20.64
C SER A 47 1.15 -13.68 -20.42
N LEU A 48 2.40 -13.62 -19.99
CA LEU A 48 3.15 -14.83 -19.65
C LEU A 48 2.53 -15.56 -18.43
N LEU A 49 2.04 -14.79 -17.44
CA LEU A 49 1.34 -15.38 -16.31
C LEU A 49 0.08 -16.13 -16.75
N ALA A 50 -0.71 -15.54 -17.66
CA ALA A 50 -1.90 -16.18 -18.21
C ALA A 50 -1.56 -17.50 -18.91
N GLN A 51 -0.52 -17.51 -19.73
CA GLN A 51 -0.05 -18.72 -20.41
C GLN A 51 0.42 -19.81 -19.43
N LEU A 52 1.14 -19.42 -18.37
CA LEU A 52 1.69 -20.38 -17.40
C LEU A 52 0.66 -20.90 -16.38
N SER A 53 -0.44 -20.16 -16.16
CA SER A 53 -1.49 -20.53 -15.21
C SER A 53 -2.73 -21.11 -15.88
N ASP A 54 -2.80 -21.05 -17.20
CA ASP A 54 -3.99 -21.41 -17.99
C ASP A 54 -5.27 -20.72 -17.48
N THR A 55 -5.12 -19.45 -17.07
CA THR A 55 -6.19 -18.68 -16.46
C THR A 55 -6.13 -17.24 -17.00
N SER A 56 -7.28 -16.62 -17.24
CA SER A 56 -7.34 -15.22 -17.65
C SER A 56 -6.67 -14.30 -16.63
N VAL A 57 -5.85 -13.33 -17.10
CA VAL A 57 -5.14 -12.40 -16.20
C VAL A 57 -5.46 -10.96 -16.55
N VAL A 58 -5.90 -10.19 -15.57
CA VAL A 58 -6.01 -8.73 -15.65
C VAL A 58 -4.79 -8.10 -15.00
N TYR A 59 -4.16 -7.18 -15.71
CA TYR A 59 -2.91 -6.52 -15.27
C TYR A 59 -2.82 -5.08 -15.80
N ASN A 60 -1.72 -4.38 -15.51
CA ASN A 60 -1.47 -2.98 -15.89
C ASN A 60 -2.49 -2.00 -15.29
N PHE A 61 -2.96 -2.23 -14.08
CA PHE A 61 -3.94 -1.38 -13.40
C PHE A 61 -3.49 0.07 -13.28
N ARG A 62 -2.22 0.32 -12.96
CA ARG A 62 -1.66 1.66 -12.78
C ARG A 62 -1.53 2.43 -14.08
N ASP A 63 -1.06 1.77 -15.12
CA ASP A 63 -0.91 2.38 -16.45
C ASP A 63 -2.25 2.80 -17.03
N ASN A 64 -3.29 1.97 -16.83
CA ASN A 64 -4.63 2.29 -17.29
C ASN A 64 -5.21 3.51 -16.54
N ASP A 65 -5.01 3.60 -15.23
CA ASP A 65 -5.45 4.76 -14.44
C ASP A 65 -4.73 6.04 -14.89
N ILE A 66 -3.41 5.97 -15.08
CA ILE A 66 -2.59 7.09 -15.56
C ILE A 66 -3.01 7.54 -16.96
N ALA A 67 -3.25 6.59 -17.87
CA ALA A 67 -3.71 6.88 -19.23
C ALA A 67 -5.06 7.60 -19.26
N ASN A 68 -5.91 7.35 -18.26
CA ASN A 68 -7.20 8.03 -18.10
C ASN A 68 -7.14 9.28 -17.19
N GLY A 69 -5.95 9.80 -16.93
CA GLY A 69 -5.75 11.06 -16.19
C GLY A 69 -5.65 10.91 -14.67
N GLY A 70 -5.63 9.67 -14.16
CA GLY A 70 -5.37 9.36 -12.77
C GLY A 70 -3.89 9.46 -12.39
N GLN A 71 -3.60 9.17 -11.14
CA GLN A 71 -2.22 9.19 -10.60
C GLN A 71 -1.58 7.78 -10.56
N GLY A 72 -2.33 6.74 -10.90
CA GLY A 72 -1.90 5.35 -10.81
C GLY A 72 -1.79 4.81 -9.37
N ALA A 73 -2.00 5.63 -8.37
CA ALA A 73 -2.02 5.28 -6.95
C ALA A 73 -2.75 6.36 -6.14
N PRO A 74 -3.42 6.00 -5.03
CA PRO A 74 -3.75 4.65 -4.61
C PRO A 74 -4.90 4.04 -5.42
N LEU A 75 -4.91 2.73 -5.63
CA LEU A 75 -6.01 2.02 -6.34
C LEU A 75 -7.03 1.38 -5.37
N THR A 76 -6.60 1.08 -4.15
CA THR A 76 -7.44 0.45 -3.12
C THR A 76 -8.71 1.22 -2.71
N PRO A 77 -8.79 2.56 -2.82
CA PRO A 77 -10.01 3.29 -2.48
C PRO A 77 -11.26 2.85 -3.24
N VAL A 78 -11.10 2.36 -4.47
CA VAL A 78 -12.22 1.81 -5.26
C VAL A 78 -12.80 0.57 -4.57
N TYR A 79 -11.94 -0.32 -4.09
CA TYR A 79 -12.36 -1.51 -3.34
C TYR A 79 -12.94 -1.15 -1.96
N HIS A 80 -12.32 -0.20 -1.25
CA HIS A 80 -12.86 0.30 0.01
C HIS A 80 -14.27 0.89 -0.17
N LYS A 81 -14.53 1.59 -1.27
CA LYS A 81 -15.85 2.10 -1.61
C LYS A 81 -16.87 0.98 -1.79
N LEU A 82 -16.49 -0.09 -2.49
CA LEU A 82 -17.35 -1.28 -2.64
C LEU A 82 -17.68 -1.90 -1.29
N LEU A 83 -16.69 -2.10 -0.44
CA LEU A 83 -16.89 -2.64 0.92
C LEU A 83 -17.82 -1.75 1.75
N SER A 84 -17.57 -0.44 1.77
CA SER A 84 -18.40 0.51 2.52
C SER A 84 -19.85 0.51 2.03
N ASN A 85 -20.07 0.42 0.72
CA ASN A 85 -21.41 0.33 0.15
C ASN A 85 -22.12 -0.96 0.55
N ASN A 86 -21.46 -2.11 0.37
CA ASN A 86 -22.05 -3.42 0.61
C ASN A 86 -22.37 -3.63 2.09
N LEU A 87 -21.54 -3.10 2.99
CA LEU A 87 -21.71 -3.23 4.44
C LEU A 87 -22.44 -2.04 5.07
N ASN A 88 -22.83 -1.06 4.25
CA ASN A 88 -23.48 0.20 4.70
C ASN A 88 -22.71 0.91 5.83
N LEU A 89 -21.36 0.95 5.70
CA LEU A 89 -20.46 1.54 6.68
C LEU A 89 -20.21 3.01 6.36
N TYR A 90 -21.05 3.91 6.85
CA TYR A 90 -20.88 5.36 6.71
C TYR A 90 -21.26 6.08 8.02
N PRO A 91 -20.42 7.03 8.49
CA PRO A 91 -19.07 7.32 8.02
C PRO A 91 -18.07 6.19 8.34
N SER A 92 -17.00 6.05 7.54
CA SER A 92 -15.98 5.03 7.82
C SER A 92 -14.57 5.49 7.42
N ILE A 93 -13.58 4.86 8.05
CA ILE A 93 -12.16 5.08 7.78
C ILE A 93 -11.51 3.72 7.59
N PHE A 94 -10.88 3.52 6.44
CA PHE A 94 -9.97 2.40 6.19
C PHE A 94 -8.54 2.88 6.40
N LEU A 95 -7.85 2.26 7.33
CA LEU A 95 -6.47 2.57 7.68
C LEU A 95 -5.59 1.39 7.26
N ASN A 96 -4.61 1.66 6.41
CA ASN A 96 -3.57 0.71 6.06
C ASN A 96 -2.25 1.14 6.71
N ILE A 97 -1.65 0.24 7.50
CA ILE A 97 -0.38 0.46 8.19
C ILE A 97 0.66 -0.48 7.58
N GLY A 98 1.19 -0.05 6.43
CA GLY A 98 2.31 -0.70 5.74
C GLY A 98 3.64 0.01 6.06
N GLY A 99 4.58 0.02 5.13
CA GLY A 99 5.80 0.84 5.25
C GLY A 99 5.45 2.32 5.37
N ILE A 100 4.61 2.80 4.47
CA ILE A 100 3.91 4.09 4.55
C ILE A 100 2.48 3.83 5.00
N MET A 101 1.99 4.66 5.91
CA MET A 101 0.62 4.60 6.40
C MET A 101 -0.29 5.44 5.51
N ASN A 102 -1.39 4.87 5.05
CA ASN A 102 -2.38 5.56 4.23
C ASN A 102 -3.81 5.30 4.71
N THR A 103 -4.70 6.19 4.32
CA THR A 103 -6.11 6.14 4.73
C THR A 103 -7.05 6.41 3.57
N THR A 104 -8.24 5.80 3.65
CA THR A 104 -9.40 6.16 2.85
C THR A 104 -10.54 6.50 3.80
N ILE A 105 -11.01 7.74 3.74
CA ILE A 105 -12.05 8.29 4.60
C ILE A 105 -13.30 8.47 3.78
N PHE A 106 -14.38 7.81 4.14
CA PHE A 106 -15.71 8.00 3.58
C PHE A 106 -16.58 8.81 4.54
N LYS A 107 -17.01 9.98 4.11
CA LYS A 107 -18.02 10.77 4.85
C LYS A 107 -19.43 10.24 4.57
N ASP A 108 -19.68 9.93 3.32
CA ASP A 108 -20.91 9.36 2.80
C ASP A 108 -20.64 8.54 1.52
N LYS A 109 -21.66 7.99 0.89
CA LYS A 109 -21.56 7.16 -0.33
C LYS A 109 -20.88 7.86 -1.52
N ASN A 110 -20.89 9.18 -1.55
CA ASN A 110 -20.42 9.98 -2.69
C ASN A 110 -19.11 10.71 -2.44
N LYS A 111 -18.76 10.93 -1.16
CA LYS A 111 -17.59 11.74 -0.77
C LYS A 111 -16.57 10.90 -0.02
N PHE A 112 -15.41 10.75 -0.64
CA PHE A 112 -14.27 10.13 0.01
C PHE A 112 -12.97 10.89 -0.25
N LEU A 113 -12.02 10.71 0.64
CA LEU A 113 -10.65 11.19 0.54
C LEU A 113 -9.71 10.01 0.73
N ALA A 114 -8.72 9.88 -0.14
CA ALA A 114 -7.64 8.92 0.03
C ALA A 114 -6.30 9.65 0.02
N THR A 115 -5.45 9.37 1.01
CA THR A 115 -4.16 10.03 1.17
C THR A 115 -3.20 9.21 2.03
N ASP A 116 -1.91 9.39 1.79
CA ASP A 116 -0.90 8.97 2.74
C ASP A 116 -0.92 9.89 3.95
N ILE A 117 -0.63 9.35 5.14
CA ILE A 117 -0.68 10.07 6.41
C ILE A 117 0.71 10.26 7.00
N GLY A 118 1.65 9.38 6.67
CA GLY A 118 3.01 9.43 7.19
C GLY A 118 3.67 8.07 7.26
N PRO A 119 4.80 7.97 8.00
CA PRO A 119 5.50 6.69 8.18
C PRO A 119 4.61 5.69 8.92
N GLY A 120 4.55 4.46 8.39
CA GLY A 120 4.00 3.31 9.08
C GLY A 120 5.12 2.52 9.77
N MET A 121 5.36 1.30 9.31
CA MET A 121 6.39 0.43 9.87
C MET A 121 7.81 0.75 9.40
N CYS A 122 8.00 1.60 8.37
CA CYS A 122 9.31 1.86 7.78
C CYS A 122 10.34 2.36 8.79
N LEU A 123 9.96 3.25 9.73
CA LEU A 123 10.87 3.76 10.75
C LEU A 123 11.27 2.68 11.77
N ILE A 124 10.31 1.86 12.19
CA ILE A 124 10.55 0.74 13.10
C ILE A 124 11.50 -0.26 12.43
N ASP A 125 11.21 -0.66 11.21
CA ASP A 125 12.03 -1.60 10.46
C ASP A 125 13.44 -1.05 10.19
N LYS A 126 13.56 0.25 9.88
CA LYS A 126 14.84 0.93 9.70
C LYS A 126 15.65 0.90 11.00
N TRP A 127 15.01 1.23 12.12
CA TRP A 127 15.66 1.20 13.44
C TRP A 127 16.14 -0.21 13.79
N ILE A 128 15.30 -1.24 13.59
CA ILE A 128 15.65 -2.65 13.83
C ILE A 128 16.86 -3.06 13.00
N ARG A 129 16.90 -2.73 11.71
CA ARG A 129 18.03 -3.07 10.83
C ARG A 129 19.32 -2.36 11.22
N LEU A 130 19.23 -1.14 11.75
CA LEU A 130 20.41 -0.39 12.21
C LEU A 130 20.94 -0.87 13.56
N ASN A 131 20.08 -1.39 14.43
CA ASN A 131 20.45 -1.74 15.81
C ASN A 131 20.47 -3.25 16.07
N SER A 132 20.21 -4.09 15.06
CA SER A 132 20.22 -5.54 15.18
C SER A 132 20.55 -6.22 13.85
N LYS A 133 20.68 -7.55 13.88
CA LYS A 133 20.80 -8.37 12.65
C LYS A 133 19.44 -8.77 12.06
N LEU A 134 18.34 -8.32 12.65
CA LEU A 134 16.99 -8.62 12.21
C LEU A 134 16.56 -7.68 11.08
N LYS A 135 15.62 -8.12 10.27
CA LYS A 135 15.04 -7.31 9.19
C LYS A 135 13.87 -6.45 9.68
N PHE A 136 13.14 -6.93 10.67
CA PHE A 136 11.95 -6.30 11.27
C PHE A 136 11.72 -6.90 12.67
N ASP A 137 10.84 -6.30 13.45
CA ASP A 137 10.42 -6.79 14.77
C ASP A 137 9.28 -7.82 14.62
N ASP A 138 9.65 -9.10 14.55
CA ASP A 138 8.66 -10.17 14.41
C ASP A 138 7.71 -10.19 15.61
N LYS A 139 6.41 -10.08 15.32
CA LYS A 139 5.31 -10.05 16.31
C LYS A 139 5.46 -8.97 17.40
N GLY A 140 6.27 -7.96 17.18
CA GLY A 140 6.48 -6.88 18.14
C GLY A 140 7.21 -7.31 19.41
N ILE A 141 8.03 -8.37 19.36
CA ILE A 141 8.72 -8.93 20.54
C ILE A 141 9.70 -7.94 21.15
N ILE A 142 10.38 -7.14 20.32
CA ILE A 142 11.33 -6.13 20.81
C ILE A 142 10.56 -4.95 21.37
N ALA A 143 9.56 -4.47 20.64
CA ALA A 143 8.74 -3.35 21.08
C ALA A 143 8.03 -3.63 22.40
N SER A 144 7.51 -4.85 22.61
CA SER A 144 6.83 -5.25 23.86
C SER A 144 7.71 -5.20 25.11
N LYS A 145 9.04 -5.29 24.93
CA LYS A 145 10.04 -5.20 26.02
C LYS A 145 10.55 -3.77 26.22
N GLY A 146 10.22 -2.87 25.31
CA GLY A 146 10.64 -1.48 25.34
C GLY A 146 9.89 -0.66 26.41
N LYS A 147 10.46 0.50 26.72
CA LYS A 147 9.81 1.51 27.55
C LYS A 147 9.59 2.77 26.73
N ILE A 148 8.46 3.43 26.95
CA ILE A 148 8.14 4.69 26.29
C ILE A 148 9.16 5.75 26.73
N SER A 149 9.86 6.35 25.78
CA SER A 149 10.77 7.47 26.05
C SER A 149 10.00 8.77 26.04
N VAL A 150 9.93 9.43 27.21
CA VAL A 150 9.25 10.74 27.35
C VAL A 150 9.89 11.79 26.46
N ASN A 151 11.22 11.80 26.37
CA ASN A 151 11.96 12.74 25.51
C ASN A 151 11.64 12.53 24.04
N LEU A 152 11.63 11.27 23.57
CA LEU A 152 11.28 10.97 22.17
C LEU A 152 9.85 11.39 21.85
N ASN A 153 8.90 11.11 22.73
CA ASN A 153 7.52 11.57 22.54
C ASN A 153 7.43 13.09 22.45
N TYR A 154 8.14 13.83 23.29
CA TYR A 154 8.17 15.28 23.22
C TYR A 154 8.71 15.78 21.88
N TYR A 155 9.79 15.18 21.36
CA TYR A 155 10.34 15.54 20.05
C TYR A 155 9.36 15.21 18.92
N LEU A 156 8.72 14.05 18.95
CA LEU A 156 7.73 13.65 17.96
C LEU A 156 6.51 14.59 17.97
N ASP A 157 5.99 14.91 19.14
CA ASP A 157 4.87 15.84 19.28
C ASP A 157 5.24 17.24 18.74
N THR A 158 6.44 17.72 19.06
CA THR A 158 6.93 19.01 18.56
C THR A 158 7.05 18.99 17.03
N PHE A 159 7.60 17.92 16.46
CA PHE A 159 7.73 17.77 15.02
C PHE A 159 6.38 17.73 14.31
N PHE A 160 5.45 16.93 14.80
CA PHE A 160 4.11 16.83 14.20
C PHE A 160 3.25 18.07 14.43
N HIS A 161 3.42 18.79 15.54
CA HIS A 161 2.75 20.08 15.74
C HIS A 161 3.27 21.18 14.83
N PHE A 162 4.58 21.18 14.51
CA PHE A 162 5.17 22.10 13.56
C PHE A 162 4.61 21.91 12.15
N GLU A 163 4.42 20.67 11.73
CA GLU A 163 3.80 20.33 10.45
C GLU A 163 2.33 20.79 10.37
N LYS A 164 1.57 20.68 11.46
CA LYS A 164 0.15 21.14 11.53
C LYS A 164 -0.01 22.65 11.45
N LYS A 165 0.99 23.43 11.87
CA LYS A 165 0.94 24.91 11.88
C LYS A 165 1.30 25.54 10.54
N ASN A 166 1.62 24.78 9.52
CA ASN A 166 1.98 25.32 8.22
C ASN A 166 0.83 25.14 7.21
N PRO A 167 -0.16 26.09 7.17
CA PRO A 167 -1.38 25.96 6.37
C PRO A 167 -1.11 25.99 4.84
N ASN A 168 0.09 26.43 4.44
CA ASN A 168 0.48 26.51 3.03
C ASN A 168 1.16 25.25 2.50
N LYS A 169 1.43 24.26 3.36
CA LYS A 169 1.95 22.97 2.92
C LYS A 169 0.80 22.19 2.29
N LYS A 170 0.75 22.14 0.96
CA LYS A 170 -0.13 21.20 0.25
C LYS A 170 0.07 19.82 0.85
N TYR A 171 -1.02 19.20 1.31
CA TYR A 171 -0.98 17.81 1.77
C TYR A 171 -0.26 16.97 0.72
N ILE A 172 0.84 16.37 1.11
CA ILE A 172 1.54 15.41 0.28
C ILE A 172 0.59 14.22 0.17
N LYS A 173 0.09 13.96 -1.04
CA LYS A 173 -0.87 12.87 -1.26
C LYS A 173 -0.21 11.50 -1.27
N SER A 174 1.12 11.45 -1.44
CA SER A 174 1.92 10.25 -1.49
C SER A 174 3.31 10.52 -0.93
N PHE A 175 3.79 9.60 -0.10
CA PHE A 175 5.14 9.58 0.45
C PHE A 175 5.95 8.45 -0.19
N ASP A 176 7.26 8.63 -0.34
CA ASP A 176 8.20 7.55 -0.59
C ASP A 176 8.84 7.10 0.73
N ILE A 177 9.21 5.82 0.81
CA ILE A 177 9.86 5.27 2.01
C ILE A 177 11.22 5.94 2.29
N ASN A 178 11.83 6.53 1.26
CA ASN A 178 13.08 7.28 1.35
C ASN A 178 12.89 8.71 1.88
N ASP A 179 11.65 9.19 2.03
CA ASP A 179 11.33 10.48 2.64
C ASP A 179 11.58 10.46 4.17
N PHE A 180 11.81 9.28 4.74
CA PHE A 180 12.02 9.00 6.15
C PHE A 180 13.33 8.22 6.37
#